data_a842802b724381190e9b2b3d2aeb99e0
#
_entry.id   a842802b724381190e9b2b3d2aeb99e0
#
_cell.length_a   1.000
_cell.length_b   1.000
_cell.length_c   1.000
_cell.angle_alpha   90.00
_cell.angle_beta   90.00
_cell.angle_gamma   90.00
#
_symmetry.space_group_name_H-M   'P 1'
#
loop_
_entity.id
_entity.type
_entity.pdbx_description
1 polymer ?
#
loop_
_entity_poly.entity_id
_entity_poly.type
_entity_poly.pdbx_seq_one_letter_code
_entity_poly.pdbx_strand_id
1 'polypeptide(L)'
;MESFLRIKSLERSDIPIIIEWARNEGFAPGRGDFEIYRNTDRQGMWMGWIGSSPVGCISAIRYNEEYGFVGLYLVAEKWRGQGYGRALWNKAIDHLSGLPCIGLEAAESMRAVYQRHGFQPSSTTTRWQLISDGSTRKPRTSLKGFNLVPGSGISEAEVQMYDAHREPSPRPHFLHLWLTHKAGSVFALADQAGKCHGFGRIRPSLLRKGEGWRIGPLMADTPEGASHLLSGLIAKHEGVIWIDSPGLNQQADQILEDSGFSPIGKTIRMYKGLPPSGSIDEVYGLACLELG
;
A
#
# COMPACT_ATOMS: atom_id res chain seq x y z
N MET A 1 31.90 25.66 4.85
CA MET A 1 31.55 24.56 5.76
C MET A 1 31.01 23.43 4.91
N GLU A 2 31.71 22.32 4.84
CA GLU A 2 31.19 21.11 4.20
C GLU A 2 29.93 20.65 4.94
N SER A 3 28.81 20.70 4.24
CA SER A 3 27.52 20.30 4.81
C SER A 3 27.40 18.78 4.71
N PHE A 4 27.62 18.06 5.79
CA PHE A 4 27.46 16.60 5.85
C PHE A 4 25.97 16.20 5.81
N LEU A 5 25.70 15.02 5.22
CA LEU A 5 24.38 14.40 5.27
C LEU A 5 23.99 14.08 6.72
N ARG A 6 22.86 14.58 7.16
CA ARG A 6 22.23 14.23 8.44
C ARG A 6 20.97 13.44 8.15
N ILE A 7 20.86 12.25 8.71
CA ILE A 7 19.65 11.41 8.61
C ILE A 7 18.93 11.51 9.96
N LYS A 8 17.69 11.95 9.95
CA LYS A 8 16.83 12.11 11.13
C LYS A 8 15.55 11.29 10.97
N SER A 9 14.93 10.91 12.10
CA SER A 9 13.56 10.41 12.07
C SER A 9 12.64 11.44 11.40
N LEU A 10 11.73 10.95 10.57
CA LEU A 10 10.80 11.78 9.83
C LEU A 10 9.80 12.44 10.78
N GLU A 11 9.71 13.75 10.70
CA GLU A 11 8.78 14.54 11.48
C GLU A 11 7.49 14.85 10.69
N ARG A 12 6.44 15.23 11.40
CA ARG A 12 5.16 15.61 10.76
C ARG A 12 5.32 16.80 9.81
N SER A 13 6.21 17.72 10.13
CA SER A 13 6.57 18.88 9.31
C SER A 13 7.22 18.52 7.97
N ASP A 14 7.79 17.31 7.83
CA ASP A 14 8.44 16.84 6.62
C ASP A 14 7.43 16.26 5.60
N ILE A 15 6.23 15.87 6.06
CA ILE A 15 5.21 15.21 5.23
C ILE A 15 4.87 15.99 3.96
N PRO A 16 4.69 17.32 3.96
CA PRO A 16 4.40 18.06 2.72
C PRO A 16 5.48 17.90 1.64
N ILE A 17 6.75 17.84 2.02
CA ILE A 17 7.89 17.64 1.10
C ILE A 17 7.81 16.23 0.47
N ILE A 18 7.53 15.23 1.29
CA ILE A 18 7.45 13.84 0.83
C ILE A 18 6.25 13.64 -0.09
N ILE A 19 5.11 14.25 0.22
CA ILE A 19 3.93 14.24 -0.65
C ILE A 19 4.29 14.77 -2.04
N GLU A 20 4.96 15.91 -2.12
CA GLU A 20 5.38 16.49 -3.39
C GLU A 20 6.30 15.54 -4.17
N TRP A 21 7.32 14.98 -3.52
CA TRP A 21 8.21 14.02 -4.16
C TRP A 21 7.49 12.75 -4.61
N ALA A 22 6.66 12.16 -3.76
CA ALA A 22 5.90 10.97 -4.10
C ALA A 22 4.94 11.19 -5.28
N ARG A 23 4.28 12.35 -5.35
CA ARG A 23 3.44 12.73 -6.49
C ARG A 23 4.25 12.83 -7.79
N ASN A 24 5.41 13.48 -7.75
CA ASN A 24 6.27 13.67 -8.92
C ASN A 24 6.81 12.34 -9.45
N GLU A 25 7.08 11.38 -8.59
CA GLU A 25 7.49 10.01 -8.95
C GLU A 25 6.32 9.07 -9.29
N GLY A 26 5.07 9.54 -9.18
CA GLY A 26 3.88 8.74 -9.57
C GLY A 26 3.40 7.74 -8.53
N PHE A 27 3.79 7.89 -7.25
CA PHE A 27 3.34 7.01 -6.16
C PHE A 27 1.85 7.15 -5.85
N ALA A 28 1.27 8.32 -6.10
CA ALA A 28 -0.12 8.65 -5.81
C ALA A 28 -0.54 8.35 -4.35
N PRO A 29 0.08 9.00 -3.36
CA PRO A 29 -0.24 8.76 -1.96
C PRO A 29 -1.69 9.13 -1.66
N GLY A 30 -2.34 8.33 -0.83
CA GLY A 30 -3.66 8.67 -0.29
C GLY A 30 -3.54 9.77 0.76
N ARG A 31 -4.64 10.50 0.93
CA ARG A 31 -4.71 11.55 1.96
C ARG A 31 -4.59 10.92 3.35
N GLY A 32 -3.56 11.30 4.10
CA GLY A 32 -3.26 10.79 5.43
C GLY A 32 -2.34 9.57 5.46
N ASP A 33 -2.02 8.96 4.32
CA ASP A 33 -1.19 7.74 4.27
C ASP A 33 0.14 7.90 5.02
N PHE A 34 0.87 9.00 4.81
CA PHE A 34 2.18 9.21 5.47
C PHE A 34 2.09 9.42 6.99
N GLU A 35 0.98 9.96 7.48
CA GLU A 35 0.74 10.03 8.93
C GLU A 35 0.50 8.63 9.51
N ILE A 36 -0.23 7.79 8.79
CA ILE A 36 -0.46 6.39 9.17
C ILE A 36 0.87 5.64 9.15
N TYR A 37 1.66 5.76 8.07
CA TYR A 37 2.96 5.09 7.95
C TYR A 37 3.89 5.44 9.11
N ARG A 38 4.01 6.74 9.43
CA ARG A 38 4.83 7.22 10.53
C ARG A 38 4.35 6.72 11.89
N ASN A 39 3.04 6.53 12.07
CA ASN A 39 2.49 6.03 13.32
C ASN A 39 2.49 4.51 13.42
N THR A 40 2.61 3.78 12.30
CA THR A 40 2.73 2.32 12.27
C THR A 40 4.06 1.88 12.91
N ASP A 41 5.15 2.53 12.53
CA ASP A 41 6.46 2.35 13.18
C ASP A 41 7.12 3.73 13.35
N ARG A 42 7.13 4.23 14.58
CA ARG A 42 7.66 5.57 14.90
C ARG A 42 9.16 5.72 14.67
N GLN A 43 9.87 4.61 14.57
CA GLN A 43 11.30 4.58 14.29
C GLN A 43 11.64 4.16 12.86
N GLY A 44 10.61 3.82 12.06
CA GLY A 44 10.75 3.23 10.74
C GLY A 44 10.77 4.21 9.57
N MET A 45 10.84 5.52 9.80
CA MET A 45 10.87 6.49 8.70
C MET A 45 11.95 7.56 8.92
N TRP A 46 12.68 7.87 7.84
CA TRP A 46 13.78 8.84 7.91
C TRP A 46 13.76 9.84 6.76
N MET A 47 14.32 11.01 7.06
CA MET A 47 14.58 12.11 6.14
C MET A 47 16.07 12.47 6.18
N GLY A 48 16.70 12.58 5.01
CA GLY A 48 18.07 13.05 4.83
C GLY A 48 18.12 14.54 4.56
N TRP A 49 19.09 15.24 5.17
CA TRP A 49 19.28 16.69 5.07
C TRP A 49 20.73 17.06 4.84
N ILE A 50 20.97 18.07 4.01
CA ILE A 50 22.25 18.77 3.88
C ILE A 50 22.00 20.24 4.23
N GLY A 51 22.55 20.69 5.38
CA GLY A 51 22.16 21.99 5.94
C GLY A 51 20.67 22.02 6.24
N SER A 52 19.92 22.92 5.58
CA SER A 52 18.47 23.02 5.61
C SER A 52 17.78 22.41 4.38
N SER A 53 18.54 21.83 3.44
CA SER A 53 17.99 21.27 2.21
C SER A 53 17.62 19.80 2.41
N PRO A 54 16.36 19.40 2.10
CA PRO A 54 15.97 18.01 2.12
C PRO A 54 16.58 17.26 0.93
N VAL A 55 17.08 16.07 1.17
CA VAL A 55 17.84 15.25 0.20
C VAL A 55 17.04 14.06 -0.28
N GLY A 56 16.35 13.38 0.63
CA GLY A 56 15.59 12.17 0.32
C GLY A 56 14.92 11.61 1.57
N CYS A 57 14.09 10.59 1.38
CA CYS A 57 13.43 9.87 2.45
C CYS A 57 13.41 8.37 2.18
N ILE A 58 13.15 7.58 3.23
CA ILE A 58 12.92 6.14 3.16
C ILE A 58 12.03 5.71 4.32
N SER A 59 11.17 4.71 4.09
CA SER A 59 10.49 3.96 5.15
C SER A 59 11.03 2.54 5.23
N ALA A 60 11.11 2.02 6.44
CA ALA A 60 11.40 0.63 6.74
C ALA A 60 10.59 0.24 7.97
N ILE A 61 9.39 -0.25 7.73
CA ILE A 61 8.43 -0.56 8.77
C ILE A 61 8.69 -1.96 9.31
N ARG A 62 8.90 -2.07 10.61
CA ARG A 62 9.00 -3.33 11.32
C ARG A 62 7.61 -3.68 11.87
N TYR A 63 6.95 -4.66 11.27
CA TYR A 63 5.61 -5.07 11.71
C TYR A 63 5.67 -5.92 12.99
N ASN A 64 6.65 -6.80 13.05
CA ASN A 64 6.91 -7.67 14.21
C ASN A 64 8.35 -8.24 14.13
N GLU A 65 8.63 -9.34 14.85
CA GLU A 65 9.93 -9.99 14.87
C GLU A 65 10.22 -10.87 13.64
N GLU A 66 9.26 -11.02 12.72
CA GLU A 66 9.38 -11.90 11.56
C GLU A 66 9.35 -11.17 10.23
N TYR A 67 8.71 -9.98 10.19
CA TYR A 67 8.47 -9.30 8.94
C TYR A 67 8.63 -7.79 9.03
N GLY A 68 9.27 -7.24 8.02
CA GLY A 68 9.35 -5.81 7.78
C GLY A 68 9.27 -5.46 6.30
N PHE A 69 9.04 -4.19 6.01
CA PHE A 69 8.86 -3.72 4.65
C PHE A 69 9.61 -2.41 4.39
N VAL A 70 10.37 -2.36 3.29
CA VAL A 70 11.05 -1.14 2.84
C VAL A 70 10.22 -0.49 1.73
N GLY A 71 9.93 0.78 1.90
CA GLY A 71 9.20 1.57 0.91
C GLY A 71 9.58 3.04 0.92
N LEU A 72 8.84 3.82 0.15
CA LEU A 72 9.00 5.28 0.09
C LEU A 72 10.46 5.74 -0.08
N TYR A 73 11.27 4.97 -0.82
CA TYR A 73 12.67 5.28 -1.05
C TYR A 73 12.81 6.31 -2.18
N LEU A 74 12.97 7.56 -1.79
CA LEU A 74 13.03 8.70 -2.69
C LEU A 74 14.29 9.53 -2.43
N VAL A 75 14.96 9.93 -3.50
CA VAL A 75 16.06 10.91 -3.46
C VAL A 75 15.72 12.02 -4.45
N ALA A 76 15.70 13.26 -3.95
CA ALA A 76 15.43 14.43 -4.78
C ALA A 76 16.44 14.52 -5.95
N GLU A 77 15.96 14.80 -7.15
CA GLU A 77 16.71 14.66 -8.41
C GLU A 77 18.10 15.29 -8.37
N LYS A 78 18.21 16.51 -7.86
CA LYS A 78 19.48 17.23 -7.74
C LYS A 78 20.52 16.56 -6.82
N TRP A 79 20.11 15.60 -5.99
CA TRP A 79 20.93 14.88 -5.04
C TRP A 79 21.23 13.44 -5.44
N ARG A 80 20.72 12.96 -6.59
CA ARG A 80 20.97 11.62 -7.10
C ARG A 80 22.42 11.43 -7.52
N GLY A 81 22.90 10.19 -7.48
CA GLY A 81 24.28 9.85 -7.90
C GLY A 81 25.38 10.22 -6.91
N GLN A 82 25.08 10.84 -5.77
CA GLN A 82 26.05 11.35 -4.79
C GLN A 82 26.21 10.45 -3.54
N GLY A 83 25.63 9.25 -3.55
CA GLY A 83 25.73 8.30 -2.45
C GLY A 83 24.70 8.48 -1.31
N TYR A 84 23.93 9.56 -1.30
CA TYR A 84 22.96 9.85 -0.23
C TYR A 84 21.85 8.81 -0.12
N GLY A 85 21.37 8.31 -1.25
CA GLY A 85 20.39 7.21 -1.28
C GLY A 85 20.94 5.96 -0.58
N ARG A 86 22.23 5.64 -0.80
CA ARG A 86 22.87 4.50 -0.12
C ARG A 86 22.91 4.67 1.39
N ALA A 87 23.16 5.89 1.88
CA ALA A 87 23.17 6.17 3.30
C ALA A 87 21.78 5.99 3.93
N LEU A 88 20.71 6.46 3.25
CA LEU A 88 19.31 6.23 3.66
C LEU A 88 18.98 4.73 3.66
N TRP A 89 19.35 4.02 2.59
CA TRP A 89 19.17 2.59 2.47
C TRP A 89 19.81 1.80 3.61
N ASN A 90 21.08 2.09 3.93
CA ASN A 90 21.78 1.44 5.04
C ASN A 90 21.03 1.65 6.35
N LYS A 91 20.58 2.89 6.63
CA LYS A 91 19.79 3.19 7.82
C LYS A 91 18.50 2.36 7.92
N ALA A 92 17.82 2.18 6.80
CA ALA A 92 16.60 1.37 6.71
C ALA A 92 16.87 -0.12 6.95
N ILE A 93 17.91 -0.67 6.33
CA ILE A 93 18.27 -2.08 6.48
C ILE A 93 18.82 -2.37 7.89
N ASP A 94 19.54 -1.44 8.50
CA ASP A 94 19.98 -1.58 9.89
C ASP A 94 18.79 -1.67 10.86
N HIS A 95 17.73 -0.89 10.63
CA HIS A 95 16.50 -0.94 11.43
C HIS A 95 15.78 -2.30 11.32
N LEU A 96 15.79 -2.91 10.14
CA LEU A 96 15.18 -4.22 9.89
C LEU A 96 16.15 -5.39 10.08
N SER A 97 17.35 -5.12 10.64
CA SER A 97 18.33 -6.18 10.86
C SER A 97 17.80 -7.26 11.79
N GLY A 98 18.16 -8.51 11.50
CA GLY A 98 17.71 -9.68 12.27
C GLY A 98 16.33 -10.21 11.90
N LEU A 99 15.55 -9.51 11.06
CA LEU A 99 14.28 -10.05 10.57
C LEU A 99 14.51 -11.20 9.57
N PRO A 100 13.77 -12.32 9.70
CA PRO A 100 13.86 -13.42 8.76
C PRO A 100 13.33 -13.06 7.36
N CYS A 101 12.42 -12.10 7.26
CA CYS A 101 11.89 -11.65 5.97
C CYS A 101 11.73 -10.13 5.90
N ILE A 102 12.20 -9.56 4.78
CA ILE A 102 12.01 -8.14 4.44
C ILE A 102 11.42 -8.05 3.04
N GLY A 103 10.27 -7.39 2.90
CA GLY A 103 9.62 -7.11 1.64
C GLY A 103 9.93 -5.73 1.08
N LEU A 104 9.76 -5.55 -0.22
CA LEU A 104 9.71 -4.26 -0.89
C LEU A 104 8.94 -4.35 -2.21
N GLU A 105 8.54 -3.20 -2.73
CA GLU A 105 7.98 -3.07 -4.07
C GLU A 105 8.94 -2.27 -4.95
N ALA A 106 9.42 -2.87 -6.04
CA ALA A 106 10.44 -2.32 -6.90
C ALA A 106 9.89 -1.85 -8.25
N ALA A 107 10.32 -0.68 -8.72
CA ALA A 107 10.25 -0.39 -10.15
C ALA A 107 11.21 -1.34 -10.92
N GLU A 108 10.85 -1.74 -12.14
CA GLU A 108 11.69 -2.66 -12.96
C GLU A 108 13.14 -2.16 -13.10
N SER A 109 13.33 -0.85 -13.26
CA SER A 109 14.67 -0.24 -13.36
C SER A 109 15.53 -0.42 -12.10
N MET A 110 14.91 -0.68 -10.95
CA MET A 110 15.59 -0.86 -9.67
C MET A 110 15.80 -2.34 -9.29
N ARG A 111 15.21 -3.28 -10.03
CA ARG A 111 15.28 -4.71 -9.76
C ARG A 111 16.71 -5.20 -9.51
N ALA A 112 17.62 -4.92 -10.45
CA ALA A 112 19.02 -5.35 -10.34
C ALA A 112 19.76 -4.71 -9.15
N VAL A 113 19.35 -3.52 -8.72
CA VAL A 113 19.90 -2.86 -7.51
C VAL A 113 19.51 -3.67 -6.28
N TYR A 114 18.23 -3.98 -6.10
CA TYR A 114 17.76 -4.73 -4.95
C TYR A 114 18.24 -6.19 -4.93
N GLN A 115 18.41 -6.82 -6.11
CA GLN A 115 19.01 -8.15 -6.19
C GLN A 115 20.44 -8.18 -5.62
N ARG A 116 21.26 -7.14 -5.88
CA ARG A 116 22.60 -7.02 -5.27
C ARG A 116 22.57 -6.87 -3.75
N HIS A 117 21.44 -6.46 -3.19
CA HIS A 117 21.21 -6.41 -1.73
C HIS A 117 20.55 -7.67 -1.17
N GLY A 118 20.44 -8.74 -1.97
CA GLY A 118 19.92 -10.05 -1.56
C GLY A 118 18.41 -10.21 -1.69
N PHE A 119 17.71 -9.25 -2.30
CA PHE A 119 16.28 -9.40 -2.57
C PHE A 119 16.05 -10.24 -3.82
N GLN A 120 15.04 -11.10 -3.79
CA GLN A 120 14.63 -11.93 -4.93
C GLN A 120 13.23 -11.53 -5.39
N PRO A 121 12.98 -11.46 -6.72
CA PRO A 121 11.64 -11.24 -7.25
C PRO A 121 10.70 -12.37 -6.84
N SER A 122 9.47 -12.01 -6.47
CA SER A 122 8.41 -12.96 -6.11
C SER A 122 7.24 -12.90 -7.10
N SER A 123 6.68 -11.70 -7.28
CA SER A 123 5.52 -11.50 -8.16
C SER A 123 5.56 -10.12 -8.82
N THR A 124 4.71 -9.94 -9.81
CA THR A 124 4.49 -8.63 -10.44
C THR A 124 3.20 -8.04 -9.90
N THR A 125 3.24 -6.81 -9.40
CA THR A 125 2.06 -6.03 -9.04
C THR A 125 1.64 -5.17 -10.22
N THR A 126 0.36 -5.18 -10.58
CA THR A 126 -0.18 -4.35 -11.68
C THR A 126 -0.99 -3.20 -11.09
N ARG A 127 -0.69 -1.97 -11.52
CA ARG A 127 -1.50 -0.80 -11.22
C ARG A 127 -2.56 -0.62 -12.27
N TRP A 128 -3.79 -0.48 -11.82
CA TRP A 128 -4.99 -0.32 -12.63
C TRP A 128 -5.62 1.04 -12.45
N GLN A 129 -6.25 1.55 -13.49
CA GLN A 129 -6.98 2.82 -13.50
C GLN A 129 -8.38 2.65 -14.05
N LEU A 130 -9.34 3.26 -13.38
CA LEU A 130 -10.70 3.49 -13.88
C LEU A 130 -10.93 5.00 -13.95
N ILE A 131 -11.56 5.45 -15.04
CA ILE A 131 -12.18 6.78 -15.08
C ILE A 131 -13.66 6.58 -14.76
N SER A 132 -14.06 6.99 -13.57
CA SER A 132 -15.42 6.81 -13.05
C SER A 132 -16.25 8.08 -13.26
N ASP A 133 -17.49 7.88 -13.66
CA ASP A 133 -18.53 8.93 -13.75
C ASP A 133 -19.38 9.03 -12.46
N GLY A 134 -18.99 8.32 -11.41
CA GLY A 134 -19.71 8.26 -10.13
C GLY A 134 -20.99 7.43 -10.18
N SER A 135 -21.32 6.82 -11.31
CA SER A 135 -22.52 5.98 -11.42
C SER A 135 -22.35 4.69 -10.58
N THR A 136 -23.46 4.26 -9.98
CA THR A 136 -23.49 2.99 -9.25
C THR A 136 -23.50 1.83 -10.24
N ARG A 137 -22.43 1.07 -10.29
CA ARG A 137 -22.32 -0.15 -11.07
C ARG A 137 -22.87 -1.31 -10.24
N LYS A 138 -23.93 -1.95 -10.70
CA LYS A 138 -24.46 -3.14 -10.02
C LYS A 138 -23.49 -4.30 -10.22
N PRO A 139 -23.17 -5.06 -9.15
CA PRO A 139 -22.42 -6.30 -9.28
C PRO A 139 -23.13 -7.25 -10.26
N ARG A 140 -22.36 -8.02 -11.04
CA ARG A 140 -22.92 -8.96 -12.03
C ARG A 140 -23.66 -10.14 -11.39
N THR A 141 -23.33 -10.48 -10.15
CA THR A 141 -23.89 -11.61 -9.40
C THR A 141 -24.50 -11.16 -8.08
N SER A 142 -25.54 -11.86 -7.65
CA SER A 142 -26.14 -11.64 -6.33
C SER A 142 -25.42 -12.49 -5.28
N LEU A 143 -24.94 -11.84 -4.22
CA LEU A 143 -24.36 -12.54 -3.05
C LEU A 143 -25.47 -12.84 -2.05
N LYS A 144 -25.97 -14.09 -2.08
CA LYS A 144 -26.94 -14.54 -1.08
C LYS A 144 -26.23 -14.87 0.24
N GLY A 145 -26.80 -14.40 1.34
CA GLY A 145 -26.29 -14.69 2.70
C GLY A 145 -25.25 -13.70 3.22
N PHE A 146 -24.82 -12.71 2.40
CA PHE A 146 -23.87 -11.68 2.80
C PHE A 146 -24.47 -10.28 2.61
N ASN A 147 -24.07 -9.38 3.49
CA ASN A 147 -24.46 -7.97 3.43
C ASN A 147 -23.19 -7.11 3.22
N LEU A 148 -23.28 -6.15 2.31
CA LEU A 148 -22.29 -5.10 2.19
C LEU A 148 -22.58 -4.05 3.26
N VAL A 149 -21.71 -3.94 4.25
CA VAL A 149 -21.85 -3.02 5.38
C VAL A 149 -20.75 -1.97 5.38
N PRO A 150 -21.00 -0.74 5.88
CA PRO A 150 -19.92 0.21 6.14
C PRO A 150 -18.98 -0.34 7.21
N GLY A 151 -17.74 0.16 7.26
CA GLY A 151 -16.75 -0.29 8.25
C GLY A 151 -17.21 -0.22 9.72
N SER A 152 -18.14 0.70 10.04
CA SER A 152 -18.77 0.78 11.37
C SER A 152 -19.80 -0.33 11.64
N GLY A 153 -20.19 -1.09 10.62
CA GLY A 153 -21.15 -2.20 10.72
C GLY A 153 -20.52 -3.57 10.97
N ILE A 154 -19.19 -3.62 11.12
CA ILE A 154 -18.43 -4.83 11.45
C ILE A 154 -17.45 -4.54 12.56
N SER A 155 -17.15 -5.53 13.41
CA SER A 155 -16.14 -5.32 14.46
C SER A 155 -14.74 -5.23 13.86
N GLU A 156 -13.91 -4.35 14.40
CA GLU A 156 -12.51 -4.22 13.97
C GLU A 156 -11.74 -5.54 14.19
N ALA A 157 -12.04 -6.27 15.26
CA ALA A 157 -11.41 -7.55 15.55
C ALA A 157 -11.66 -8.59 14.44
N GLU A 158 -12.87 -8.64 13.88
CA GLU A 158 -13.21 -9.51 12.74
C GLU A 158 -12.35 -9.14 11.51
N VAL A 159 -12.24 -7.85 11.21
CA VAL A 159 -11.44 -7.38 10.07
C VAL A 159 -9.96 -7.66 10.30
N GLN A 160 -9.45 -7.48 11.52
CA GLN A 160 -8.04 -7.77 11.86
C GLN A 160 -7.72 -9.25 11.77
N MET A 161 -8.59 -10.13 12.25
CA MET A 161 -8.42 -11.59 12.08
C MET A 161 -8.45 -11.97 10.60
N TYR A 162 -9.35 -11.36 9.84
CA TYR A 162 -9.49 -11.60 8.42
C TYR A 162 -8.23 -11.20 7.63
N ASP A 163 -7.68 -10.01 7.87
CA ASP A 163 -6.47 -9.48 7.27
C ASP A 163 -5.24 -10.34 7.59
N ALA A 164 -5.10 -10.76 8.86
CA ALA A 164 -3.95 -11.50 9.36
C ALA A 164 -3.72 -12.87 8.68
N HIS A 165 -4.75 -13.46 8.08
CA HIS A 165 -4.63 -14.72 7.35
C HIS A 165 -4.20 -14.54 5.87
N ARG A 166 -4.25 -13.32 5.36
CA ARG A 166 -4.03 -12.98 3.94
C ARG A 166 -2.76 -12.19 3.71
N GLU A 167 -2.36 -11.42 4.68
CA GLU A 167 -1.14 -10.64 4.61
C GLU A 167 0.09 -11.48 4.99
N PRO A 168 1.27 -11.07 4.52
CA PRO A 168 2.53 -11.73 4.88
C PRO A 168 2.75 -11.87 6.37
N SER A 169 2.18 -10.97 7.17
CA SER A 169 2.30 -10.98 8.62
C SER A 169 1.15 -10.18 9.23
N PRO A 170 0.65 -10.57 10.42
CA PRO A 170 -0.32 -9.75 11.16
C PRO A 170 0.19 -8.32 11.35
N ARG A 171 -0.69 -7.35 11.05
CA ARG A 171 -0.38 -5.92 11.10
C ARG A 171 -1.44 -5.09 11.84
N PRO A 172 -1.86 -5.51 13.05
CA PRO A 172 -3.02 -4.93 13.73
C PRO A 172 -2.88 -3.43 13.98
N HIS A 173 -1.67 -2.96 14.28
CA HIS A 173 -1.40 -1.55 14.53
C HIS A 173 -1.58 -0.69 13.26
N PHE A 174 -1.03 -1.14 12.13
CA PHE A 174 -1.27 -0.50 10.84
C PHE A 174 -2.75 -0.51 10.48
N LEU A 175 -3.39 -1.67 10.57
CA LEU A 175 -4.76 -1.85 10.13
C LEU A 175 -5.74 -1.00 10.97
N HIS A 176 -5.54 -0.89 12.30
CA HIS A 176 -6.31 0.01 13.13
C HIS A 176 -6.27 1.46 12.61
N LEU A 177 -5.05 1.98 12.39
CA LEU A 177 -4.87 3.33 11.87
C LEU A 177 -5.49 3.50 10.47
N TRP A 178 -5.40 2.47 9.65
CA TRP A 178 -5.91 2.46 8.29
C TRP A 178 -7.43 2.46 8.23
N LEU A 179 -8.09 1.64 9.04
CA LEU A 179 -9.55 1.51 9.07
C LEU A 179 -10.23 2.72 9.72
N THR A 180 -9.59 3.32 10.73
CA THR A 180 -10.17 4.43 11.52
C THR A 180 -9.85 5.82 10.95
N HIS A 181 -8.97 5.92 9.95
CA HIS A 181 -8.61 7.22 9.38
C HIS A 181 -9.80 7.87 8.65
N LYS A 182 -10.05 9.15 8.96
CA LYS A 182 -11.23 9.91 8.51
C LYS A 182 -11.30 10.14 6.99
N ALA A 183 -10.16 10.12 6.29
CA ALA A 183 -10.14 10.27 4.85
C ALA A 183 -10.42 8.92 4.18
N GLY A 184 -11.57 8.81 3.54
CA GLY A 184 -12.01 7.61 2.83
C GLY A 184 -13.10 6.83 3.53
N SER A 185 -13.48 5.72 2.91
CA SER A 185 -14.57 4.85 3.33
C SER A 185 -14.12 3.39 3.34
N VAL A 186 -14.54 2.65 4.34
CA VAL A 186 -14.35 1.21 4.47
C VAL A 186 -15.69 0.53 4.27
N PHE A 187 -15.70 -0.56 3.49
CA PHE A 187 -16.80 -1.48 3.37
C PHE A 187 -16.34 -2.90 3.68
N ALA A 188 -17.24 -3.70 4.24
CA ALA A 188 -17.01 -5.11 4.50
C ALA A 188 -18.19 -5.96 4.02
N LEU A 189 -17.92 -7.22 3.71
CA LEU A 189 -18.92 -8.26 3.54
C LEU A 189 -19.05 -9.01 4.86
N ALA A 190 -20.23 -8.96 5.45
CA ALA A 190 -20.56 -9.67 6.66
C ALA A 190 -21.68 -10.67 6.42
N ASP A 191 -21.59 -11.84 7.04
CA ASP A 191 -22.70 -12.78 7.12
C ASP A 191 -23.72 -12.38 8.20
N GLN A 192 -24.77 -13.18 8.39
CA GLN A 192 -25.81 -12.92 9.40
C GLN A 192 -25.29 -12.99 10.84
N ALA A 193 -24.17 -13.69 11.07
CA ALA A 193 -23.51 -13.77 12.37
C ALA A 193 -22.52 -12.61 12.62
N GLY A 194 -22.29 -11.74 11.62
CA GLY A 194 -21.35 -10.62 11.69
C GLY A 194 -19.90 -11.02 11.41
N LYS A 195 -19.64 -12.24 10.90
CA LYS A 195 -18.30 -12.68 10.50
C LYS A 195 -17.88 -11.97 9.21
N CYS A 196 -16.59 -11.60 9.14
CA CYS A 196 -15.98 -10.98 7.97
C CYS A 196 -15.72 -12.01 6.86
N HIS A 197 -16.15 -11.70 5.64
CA HIS A 197 -15.92 -12.47 4.41
C HIS A 197 -15.27 -11.64 3.31
N GLY A 198 -14.86 -10.44 3.65
CA GLY A 198 -14.12 -9.53 2.80
C GLY A 198 -14.22 -8.10 3.28
N PHE A 199 -13.24 -7.30 2.93
CA PHE A 199 -13.28 -5.87 3.20
C PHE A 199 -12.43 -5.10 2.18
N GLY A 200 -12.69 -3.81 2.10
CA GLY A 200 -11.89 -2.91 1.29
C GLY A 200 -12.03 -1.47 1.73
N ARG A 201 -11.08 -0.65 1.32
CA ARG A 201 -11.06 0.78 1.60
C ARG A 201 -10.81 1.58 0.35
N ILE A 202 -11.58 2.67 0.16
CA ILE A 202 -11.31 3.70 -0.84
C ILE A 202 -10.98 5.02 -0.11
N ARG A 203 -10.02 5.79 -0.64
CA ARG A 203 -9.61 7.07 -0.06
C ARG A 203 -9.18 8.08 -1.12
N PRO A 204 -9.30 9.40 -0.86
CA PRO A 204 -8.76 10.43 -1.74
C PRO A 204 -7.26 10.23 -1.95
N SER A 205 -6.79 10.43 -3.16
CA SER A 205 -5.39 10.24 -3.56
C SER A 205 -4.87 11.45 -4.31
N LEU A 206 -3.60 11.78 -4.06
CA LEU A 206 -2.89 12.89 -4.67
C LEU A 206 -2.14 12.38 -5.90
N LEU A 207 -2.74 12.51 -7.07
CA LEU A 207 -2.13 12.12 -8.34
C LEU A 207 -1.00 13.08 -8.72
N ARG A 208 -0.19 12.70 -9.71
CA ARG A 208 0.86 13.56 -10.26
C ARG A 208 0.31 14.92 -10.71
N LYS A 209 -0.89 14.89 -11.31
CA LYS A 209 -1.67 16.09 -11.63
C LYS A 209 -3.08 15.90 -11.08
N GLY A 210 -3.51 16.84 -10.23
CA GLY A 210 -4.83 16.81 -9.64
C GLY A 210 -4.99 15.78 -8.51
N GLU A 211 -6.23 15.40 -8.28
CA GLU A 211 -6.65 14.45 -7.26
C GLU A 211 -7.46 13.31 -7.89
N GLY A 212 -7.58 12.22 -7.18
CA GLY A 212 -8.37 11.04 -7.55
C GLY A 212 -8.64 10.19 -6.32
N TRP A 213 -8.80 8.91 -6.53
CA TRP A 213 -9.11 7.94 -5.50
C TRP A 213 -8.16 6.75 -5.58
N ARG A 214 -7.92 6.12 -4.45
CA ARG A 214 -7.14 4.89 -4.38
C ARG A 214 -7.89 3.86 -3.55
N ILE A 215 -8.07 2.66 -4.12
CA ILE A 215 -8.62 1.50 -3.43
C ILE A 215 -7.45 0.68 -2.89
N GLY A 216 -7.57 0.22 -1.64
CA GLY A 216 -6.65 -0.69 -0.99
C GLY A 216 -6.77 -0.65 0.53
N PRO A 217 -6.78 -1.86 1.16
CA PRO A 217 -6.83 -3.16 0.50
C PRO A 217 -8.19 -3.46 -0.13
N LEU A 218 -8.25 -4.53 -0.93
CA LEU A 218 -9.46 -5.20 -1.37
C LEU A 218 -9.23 -6.70 -1.20
N MET A 219 -9.94 -7.31 -0.26
CA MET A 219 -9.83 -8.72 0.07
C MET A 219 -11.21 -9.36 0.14
N ALA A 220 -11.34 -10.59 -0.34
CA ALA A 220 -12.59 -11.34 -0.27
C ALA A 220 -12.33 -12.84 -0.38
N ASP A 221 -13.19 -13.66 0.23
CA ASP A 221 -13.13 -15.14 0.16
C ASP A 221 -13.36 -15.64 -1.27
N THR A 222 -14.08 -14.87 -2.10
CA THR A 222 -14.44 -15.27 -3.46
C THR A 222 -14.38 -14.10 -4.44
N PRO A 223 -14.22 -14.39 -5.75
CA PRO A 223 -14.27 -13.38 -6.81
C PRO A 223 -15.56 -12.55 -6.82
N GLU A 224 -16.69 -13.20 -6.54
CA GLU A 224 -18.01 -12.55 -6.49
C GLU A 224 -18.06 -11.54 -5.32
N GLY A 225 -17.48 -11.93 -4.16
CA GLY A 225 -17.32 -11.07 -3.00
C GLY A 225 -16.47 -9.84 -3.31
N ALA A 226 -15.33 -10.05 -3.97
CA ALA A 226 -14.45 -8.97 -4.40
C ALA A 226 -15.16 -8.00 -5.37
N SER A 227 -15.90 -8.53 -6.34
CA SER A 227 -16.69 -7.72 -7.29
C SER A 227 -17.77 -6.88 -6.59
N HIS A 228 -18.43 -7.44 -5.55
CA HIS A 228 -19.41 -6.71 -4.74
C HIS A 228 -18.79 -5.57 -3.96
N LEU A 229 -17.68 -5.85 -3.26
CA LEU A 229 -16.91 -4.83 -2.53
C LEU A 229 -16.41 -3.74 -3.46
N LEU A 230 -15.81 -4.12 -4.59
CA LEU A 230 -15.30 -3.18 -5.59
C LEU A 230 -16.42 -2.26 -6.08
N SER A 231 -17.58 -2.82 -6.43
CA SER A 231 -18.75 -2.03 -6.87
C SER A 231 -19.22 -1.04 -5.81
N GLY A 232 -19.24 -1.45 -4.53
CA GLY A 232 -19.59 -0.57 -3.42
C GLY A 232 -18.56 0.53 -3.19
N LEU A 233 -17.27 0.20 -3.31
CA LEU A 233 -16.17 1.15 -3.13
C LEU A 233 -16.12 2.22 -4.23
N ILE A 234 -16.37 1.87 -5.50
CA ILE A 234 -16.35 2.83 -6.60
C ILE A 234 -17.64 3.67 -6.71
N ALA A 235 -18.74 3.20 -6.12
CA ALA A 235 -20.02 3.91 -6.17
C ALA A 235 -19.89 5.34 -5.60
N LYS A 236 -20.44 6.32 -6.31
CA LYS A 236 -20.45 7.75 -5.93
C LYS A 236 -19.06 8.43 -5.93
N HIS A 237 -18.02 7.78 -6.45
CA HIS A 237 -16.71 8.37 -6.59
C HIS A 237 -16.43 8.68 -8.06
N GLU A 238 -16.37 9.98 -8.39
CA GLU A 238 -16.08 10.47 -9.74
C GLU A 238 -14.57 10.71 -9.92
N GLY A 239 -14.10 10.60 -11.18
CA GLY A 239 -12.73 10.88 -11.57
C GLY A 239 -11.86 9.64 -11.63
N VAL A 240 -10.56 9.83 -11.44
CA VAL A 240 -9.57 8.76 -11.54
C VAL A 240 -9.57 7.90 -10.27
N ILE A 241 -9.73 6.58 -10.44
CA ILE A 241 -9.63 5.60 -9.35
C ILE A 241 -8.49 4.63 -9.68
N TRP A 242 -7.57 4.44 -8.73
CA TRP A 242 -6.48 3.48 -8.85
C TRP A 242 -6.62 2.34 -7.84
N ILE A 243 -6.15 1.15 -8.27
CA ILE A 243 -5.97 -0.04 -7.43
C ILE A 243 -4.72 -0.78 -7.90
N ASP A 244 -4.00 -1.41 -6.96
CA ASP A 244 -2.80 -2.20 -7.25
C ASP A 244 -3.11 -3.68 -6.95
N SER A 245 -3.21 -4.54 -7.99
CA SER A 245 -3.46 -5.98 -7.82
C SER A 245 -2.18 -6.77 -7.65
N PRO A 246 -2.13 -7.78 -6.75
CA PRO A 246 -1.00 -8.70 -6.67
C PRO A 246 -1.04 -9.68 -7.85
N GLY A 247 0.10 -9.90 -8.51
CA GLY A 247 0.16 -10.75 -9.70
C GLY A 247 0.05 -12.27 -9.44
N LEU A 248 -0.08 -12.66 -8.17
CA LEU A 248 -0.35 -14.05 -7.80
C LEU A 248 -1.83 -14.40 -7.79
N ASN A 249 -2.72 -13.41 -7.82
CA ASN A 249 -4.16 -13.59 -7.95
C ASN A 249 -4.62 -13.22 -9.36
N GLN A 250 -4.70 -14.20 -10.25
CA GLN A 250 -5.16 -13.98 -11.64
C GLN A 250 -6.64 -13.54 -11.71
N GLN A 251 -7.47 -13.91 -10.74
CA GLN A 251 -8.87 -13.50 -10.69
C GLN A 251 -9.02 -12.00 -10.37
N ALA A 252 -8.04 -11.41 -9.67
CA ALA A 252 -8.03 -9.98 -9.41
C ALA A 252 -7.97 -9.17 -10.70
N ASP A 253 -7.08 -9.54 -11.62
CA ASP A 253 -6.91 -8.86 -12.91
C ASP A 253 -8.20 -8.96 -13.73
N GLN A 254 -8.81 -10.15 -13.81
CA GLN A 254 -10.07 -10.37 -14.54
C GLN A 254 -11.23 -9.52 -13.98
N ILE A 255 -11.38 -9.46 -12.65
CA ILE A 255 -12.42 -8.64 -12.01
C ILE A 255 -12.23 -7.16 -12.32
N LEU A 256 -11.00 -6.69 -12.30
CA LEU A 256 -10.67 -5.29 -12.59
C LEU A 256 -10.97 -4.94 -14.05
N GLU A 257 -10.56 -5.79 -15.01
CA GLU A 257 -10.89 -5.64 -16.42
C GLU A 257 -12.41 -5.63 -16.65
N ASP A 258 -13.13 -6.59 -16.07
CA ASP A 258 -14.59 -6.68 -16.15
C ASP A 258 -15.31 -5.48 -15.52
N SER A 259 -14.66 -4.81 -14.56
CA SER A 259 -15.14 -3.59 -13.91
C SER A 259 -14.76 -2.31 -14.69
N GLY A 260 -14.04 -2.44 -15.81
CA GLY A 260 -13.67 -1.35 -16.69
C GLY A 260 -12.37 -0.65 -16.31
N PHE A 261 -11.56 -1.25 -15.45
CA PHE A 261 -10.19 -0.79 -15.21
C PHE A 261 -9.27 -1.19 -16.35
N SER A 262 -8.23 -0.37 -16.56
CA SER A 262 -7.16 -0.65 -17.52
C SER A 262 -5.80 -0.60 -16.82
N PRO A 263 -4.84 -1.48 -17.17
CA PRO A 263 -3.53 -1.48 -16.56
C PRO A 263 -2.71 -0.25 -17.02
N ILE A 264 -2.04 0.42 -16.08
CA ILE A 264 -1.25 1.64 -16.37
C ILE A 264 0.21 1.56 -15.93
N GLY A 265 0.58 0.52 -15.20
CA GLY A 265 1.96 0.33 -14.73
C GLY A 265 2.16 -0.98 -14.01
N LYS A 266 3.43 -1.34 -13.81
CA LYS A 266 3.81 -2.55 -13.09
C LYS A 266 4.98 -2.27 -12.17
N THR A 267 4.99 -2.98 -11.04
CA THR A 267 6.11 -3.06 -10.10
C THR A 267 6.40 -4.52 -9.78
N ILE A 268 7.48 -4.78 -9.07
CA ILE A 268 7.89 -6.14 -8.71
C ILE A 268 7.93 -6.23 -7.19
N ARG A 269 7.15 -7.13 -6.64
CA ARG A 269 7.26 -7.55 -5.25
C ARG A 269 8.53 -8.38 -5.09
N MET A 270 9.39 -7.96 -4.17
CA MET A 270 10.65 -8.65 -3.89
C MET A 270 10.79 -8.92 -2.40
N TYR A 271 11.46 -10.02 -2.06
CA TYR A 271 11.75 -10.38 -0.68
C TYR A 271 13.22 -10.71 -0.47
N LYS A 272 13.74 -10.34 0.70
CA LYS A 272 14.98 -10.87 1.27
C LYS A 272 14.60 -11.80 2.40
N GLY A 273 15.06 -13.05 2.34
CA GLY A 273 14.61 -14.14 3.19
C GLY A 273 13.45 -14.92 2.56
N LEU A 274 12.85 -15.81 3.34
CA LEU A 274 11.71 -16.61 2.87
C LEU A 274 10.45 -15.75 2.85
N PRO A 275 9.77 -15.64 1.70
CA PRO A 275 8.51 -14.95 1.65
C PRO A 275 7.49 -15.64 2.57
N PRO A 276 6.70 -14.86 3.31
CA PRO A 276 5.68 -15.45 4.18
C PRO A 276 4.62 -16.18 3.36
N SER A 277 4.03 -17.21 3.97
CA SER A 277 2.86 -17.90 3.42
C SER A 277 1.59 -17.15 3.82
N GLY A 278 0.73 -16.86 2.86
CA GLY A 278 -0.58 -16.25 3.07
C GLY A 278 -1.53 -16.61 1.95
N SER A 279 -2.84 -16.42 2.14
CA SER A 279 -3.87 -16.64 1.11
C SER A 279 -3.91 -15.48 0.12
N ILE A 280 -2.83 -15.30 -0.63
CA ILE A 280 -2.68 -14.18 -1.59
C ILE A 280 -3.72 -14.24 -2.73
N ASP A 281 -4.28 -15.39 -3.02
CA ASP A 281 -5.37 -15.63 -3.96
C ASP A 281 -6.70 -15.01 -3.50
N GLU A 282 -6.82 -14.61 -2.24
CA GLU A 282 -7.94 -13.87 -1.69
C GLU A 282 -7.66 -12.35 -1.57
N VAL A 283 -6.49 -11.90 -2.02
CA VAL A 283 -6.12 -10.48 -2.09
C VAL A 283 -6.30 -9.97 -3.52
N TYR A 284 -7.24 -9.08 -3.73
CA TYR A 284 -7.60 -8.47 -5.02
C TYR A 284 -6.99 -7.07 -5.18
N GLY A 285 -6.61 -6.44 -4.10
CA GLY A 285 -5.95 -5.15 -4.09
C GLY A 285 -5.08 -4.97 -2.86
N LEU A 286 -3.84 -4.56 -3.05
CA LEU A 286 -2.89 -4.26 -1.97
C LEU A 286 -3.30 -2.99 -1.23
N ALA A 287 -3.00 -2.89 0.05
CA ALA A 287 -3.29 -1.69 0.85
C ALA A 287 -2.56 -0.46 0.29
N CYS A 288 -1.29 -0.62 0.00
CA CYS A 288 -0.43 0.36 -0.65
C CYS A 288 0.89 -0.34 -1.08
N LEU A 289 1.67 0.32 -1.95
CA LEU A 289 2.96 -0.21 -2.39
C LEU A 289 4.10 0.18 -1.45
N GLU A 290 3.88 1.17 -0.61
CA GLU A 290 4.90 1.78 0.24
C GLU A 290 5.11 1.04 1.57
N LEU A 291 4.15 0.21 1.97
CA LEU A 291 4.20 -0.57 3.22
C LEU A 291 3.92 -2.08 3.03
N GLY A 292 3.54 -2.49 1.83
CA GLY A 292 3.23 -3.90 1.49
C GLY A 292 1.77 -4.25 1.54
#